data_8e54052065d40991aeecc145843083fe
#
_entry.id   8e54052065d40991aeecc145843083fe
#
_cell.length_a   1.000
_cell.length_b   1.000
_cell.length_c   1.000
_cell.angle_alpha   90.00
_cell.angle_beta   90.00
_cell.angle_gamma   90.00
#
_symmetry.space_group_name_H-M   'P 1'
#
loop_
_entity.id
_entity.type
_entity.pdbx_description
1 polymer ?
#
loop_
_entity_poly.entity_id
_entity_poly.type
_entity_poly.pdbx_seq_one_letter_code
_entity_poly.pdbx_strand_id
1 'polypeptide(L)'
;SMADLFDENYRPIEGSNPQQHLTRFAELTDRLFPTVQERLLGMSNKTFYCAAVDRNGYLPTHNRKYSHPQRRDDPVWNAANCRNRRIFNDRTALASARNRKPFLLQTYRRDMGGGKFVLMKEVAAPITVGGQHWGGLRFAFAF
;
A
#
# COMPACT_ATOMS: atom_id res chain seq x y z
N SER A 1 -6.25 18.31 -7.89
CA SER A 1 -7.38 18.86 -7.10
C SER A 1 -7.73 17.92 -5.95
N MET A 2 -8.49 18.44 -4.99
CA MET A 2 -9.02 17.61 -3.89
C MET A 2 -9.92 16.49 -4.41
N ALA A 3 -10.74 16.78 -5.42
CA ALA A 3 -11.61 15.77 -6.04
C ALA A 3 -10.78 14.62 -6.67
N ASP A 4 -9.67 14.94 -7.30
CA ASP A 4 -8.79 13.92 -7.87
C ASP A 4 -8.14 13.06 -6.79
N LEU A 5 -7.74 13.69 -5.68
CA LEU A 5 -7.10 12.96 -4.57
C LEU A 5 -8.08 11.98 -3.89
N PHE A 6 -9.36 12.25 -3.91
CA PHE A 6 -10.40 11.39 -3.36
C PHE A 6 -11.13 10.55 -4.43
N ASP A 7 -10.51 10.40 -5.61
CA ASP A 7 -11.04 9.56 -6.67
C ASP A 7 -11.12 8.09 -6.19
N GLU A 8 -12.29 7.51 -6.28
CA GLU A 8 -12.54 6.11 -5.90
C GLU A 8 -12.95 5.27 -7.12
N ASN A 9 -12.72 5.79 -8.32
CA ASN A 9 -12.93 5.05 -9.54
C ASN A 9 -11.65 4.28 -9.89
N TYR A 10 -11.52 3.07 -9.35
CA TYR A 10 -10.38 2.21 -9.56
C TYR A 10 -10.48 1.52 -10.91
N ARG A 11 -9.74 2.01 -11.89
CA ARG A 11 -9.78 1.49 -13.26
C ARG A 11 -8.80 0.34 -13.41
N PRO A 12 -9.28 -0.87 -13.74
CA PRO A 12 -8.38 -2.01 -13.90
C PRO A 12 -7.33 -1.76 -14.99
N ILE A 13 -6.10 -2.17 -14.71
CA ILE A 13 -5.03 -2.21 -15.71
C ILE A 13 -5.13 -3.55 -16.42
N GLU A 14 -5.45 -3.51 -17.71
CA GLU A 14 -5.61 -4.71 -18.52
C GLU A 14 -4.33 -5.53 -18.53
N GLY A 15 -4.50 -6.84 -18.40
CA GLY A 15 -3.38 -7.80 -18.43
C GLY A 15 -2.58 -7.89 -17.13
N SER A 16 -2.91 -7.11 -16.12
CA SER A 16 -2.21 -7.20 -14.83
C SER A 16 -2.64 -8.44 -14.04
N ASN A 17 -1.67 -9.12 -13.44
CA ASN A 17 -1.90 -10.27 -12.57
C ASN A 17 -0.78 -10.36 -11.50
N PRO A 18 -1.06 -10.10 -10.21
CA PRO A 18 -2.36 -9.71 -9.63
C PRO A 18 -2.94 -8.43 -10.22
N GLN A 19 -4.25 -8.26 -10.12
CA GLN A 19 -4.95 -7.11 -10.68
C GLN A 19 -4.44 -5.80 -10.08
N GLN A 20 -4.01 -4.90 -10.95
CA GLN A 20 -3.65 -3.53 -10.61
C GLN A 20 -4.72 -2.56 -11.12
N HIS A 21 -4.76 -1.37 -10.52
CA HIS A 21 -5.73 -0.34 -10.85
C HIS A 21 -5.06 1.03 -10.94
N LEU A 22 -5.65 1.93 -11.74
CA LEU A 22 -5.26 3.33 -11.82
C LEU A 22 -6.34 4.21 -11.19
N THR A 23 -5.89 5.31 -10.60
CA THR A 23 -6.71 6.41 -10.12
C THR A 23 -6.15 7.73 -10.65
N ARG A 24 -6.90 8.81 -10.49
CA ARG A 24 -6.46 10.15 -10.90
C ARG A 24 -5.27 10.66 -10.10
N PHE A 25 -5.03 10.13 -8.89
CA PHE A 25 -3.94 10.59 -8.03
C PHE A 25 -2.68 9.69 -8.08
N ALA A 26 -2.71 8.56 -8.77
CA ALA A 26 -1.62 7.58 -8.71
C ALA A 26 -0.27 8.14 -9.20
N GLU A 27 -0.27 8.95 -10.25
CA GLU A 27 0.97 9.58 -10.74
C GLU A 27 1.51 10.62 -9.76
N LEU A 28 0.62 11.36 -9.10
CA LEU A 28 1.02 12.32 -8.08
C LEU A 28 1.70 11.62 -6.90
N THR A 29 1.14 10.52 -6.44
CA THR A 29 1.72 9.76 -5.33
C THR A 29 3.07 9.14 -5.71
N ASP A 30 3.26 8.73 -6.96
CA ASP A 30 4.55 8.24 -7.44
C ASP A 30 5.67 9.30 -7.30
N ARG A 31 5.31 10.57 -7.44
CA ARG A 31 6.28 11.67 -7.29
C ARG A 31 6.52 12.07 -5.84
N LEU A 32 5.48 12.01 -5.00
CA LEU A 32 5.53 12.57 -3.65
C LEU A 32 5.81 11.54 -2.54
N PHE A 33 5.21 10.35 -2.64
CA PHE A 33 5.27 9.37 -1.56
C PHE A 33 6.67 8.78 -1.33
N PRO A 34 7.50 8.52 -2.34
CA PRO A 34 8.81 7.90 -2.11
C PRO A 34 9.70 8.69 -1.15
N THR A 35 9.63 10.02 -1.16
CA THR A 35 10.43 10.85 -0.24
C THR A 35 10.18 10.50 1.22
N VAL A 36 8.94 10.22 1.59
CA VAL A 36 8.57 9.84 2.96
C VAL A 36 8.72 8.35 3.16
N GLN A 37 8.15 7.56 2.27
CA GLN A 37 8.07 6.10 2.41
C GLN A 37 9.44 5.43 2.39
N GLU A 38 10.35 5.87 1.51
CA GLU A 38 11.69 5.29 1.43
C GLU A 38 12.54 5.68 2.63
N ARG A 39 12.41 6.92 3.11
CA ARG A 39 13.12 7.36 4.32
C ARG A 39 12.71 6.54 5.54
N LEU A 40 11.43 6.33 5.74
CA LEU A 40 10.91 5.55 6.87
C LEU A 40 11.30 4.08 6.76
N LEU A 41 11.26 3.52 5.55
CA LEU A 41 11.71 2.15 5.32
C LEU A 41 13.18 1.96 5.71
N GLY A 42 14.02 2.95 5.47
CA GLY A 42 15.45 2.92 5.76
C GLY A 42 15.83 3.15 7.22
N MET A 43 14.87 3.40 8.12
CA MET A 43 15.17 3.69 9.53
C MET A 43 15.71 2.50 10.30
N SER A 44 15.41 1.29 9.89
CA SER A 44 15.84 0.05 10.54
C SER A 44 15.91 -1.09 9.54
N ASN A 45 16.84 -2.03 9.76
CA ASN A 45 16.90 -3.26 8.96
C ASN A 45 15.76 -4.24 9.27
N LYS A 46 14.95 -3.96 10.29
CA LYS A 46 13.80 -4.78 10.68
C LYS A 46 12.49 -4.33 10.01
N THR A 47 12.51 -3.26 9.24
CA THR A 47 11.32 -2.77 8.55
C THR A 47 11.07 -3.55 7.26
N PHE A 48 9.81 -3.94 7.04
CA PHE A 48 9.41 -4.64 5.81
C PHE A 48 8.91 -3.68 4.76
N TYR A 49 8.01 -2.77 5.14
CA TYR A 49 7.49 -1.77 4.23
C TYR A 49 6.95 -0.56 4.98
N CYS A 50 6.84 0.53 4.24
CA CYS A 50 6.13 1.73 4.68
C CYS A 50 5.39 2.29 3.47
N ALA A 51 4.06 2.18 3.46
CA ALA A 51 3.26 2.58 2.32
C ALA A 51 1.90 3.12 2.73
N ALA A 52 1.45 4.15 2.03
CA ALA A 52 0.15 4.75 2.24
C ALA A 52 -0.92 4.03 1.41
N VAL A 53 -2.09 3.88 1.99
CA VAL A 53 -3.29 3.35 1.31
C VAL A 53 -4.42 4.34 1.48
N ASP A 54 -5.31 4.41 0.50
CA ASP A 54 -6.55 5.14 0.68
C ASP A 54 -7.52 4.36 1.60
N ARG A 55 -8.65 4.97 1.93
CA ARG A 55 -9.61 4.36 2.88
C ARG A 55 -10.25 3.06 2.38
N ASN A 56 -10.09 2.71 1.12
CA ASN A 56 -10.58 1.46 0.54
C ASN A 56 -9.47 0.40 0.37
N GLY A 57 -8.26 0.69 0.88
CA GLY A 57 -7.14 -0.22 0.80
C GLY A 57 -6.38 -0.17 -0.51
N TYR A 58 -6.65 0.82 -1.35
CA TYR A 58 -5.89 1.03 -2.57
C TYR A 58 -4.52 1.61 -2.25
N LEU A 59 -3.49 0.92 -2.71
CA LEU A 59 -2.09 1.27 -2.49
C LEU A 59 -1.49 1.78 -3.80
N PRO A 60 -1.50 3.10 -4.05
CA PRO A 60 -1.09 3.65 -5.35
C PRO A 60 0.40 3.48 -5.61
N THR A 61 1.24 3.77 -4.62
CA THR A 61 2.69 3.76 -4.73
C THR A 61 3.27 3.01 -3.55
N HIS A 62 3.93 1.90 -3.81
CA HIS A 62 4.62 1.13 -2.77
C HIS A 62 6.08 1.57 -2.66
N ASN A 63 6.82 1.01 -1.70
CA ASN A 63 8.27 1.14 -1.69
C ASN A 63 8.85 0.68 -3.02
N ARG A 64 9.98 1.24 -3.43
CA ARG A 64 10.57 0.94 -4.74
C ARG A 64 10.81 -0.55 -4.94
N LYS A 65 11.27 -1.24 -3.91
CA LYS A 65 11.51 -2.70 -3.97
C LYS A 65 10.24 -3.54 -4.17
N TYR A 66 9.06 -2.96 -3.98
CA TYR A 66 7.77 -3.61 -4.19
C TYR A 66 6.94 -2.94 -5.29
N SER A 67 7.56 -2.09 -6.10
CA SER A 67 6.91 -1.35 -7.19
C SER A 67 7.55 -1.67 -8.54
N HIS A 68 8.01 -2.90 -8.72
CA HIS A 68 8.57 -3.32 -10.00
C HIS A 68 7.46 -3.46 -11.06
N PRO A 69 7.78 -3.25 -12.33
CA PRO A 69 6.87 -3.60 -13.41
C PRO A 69 6.56 -5.11 -13.37
N GLN A 70 5.32 -5.46 -13.63
CA GLN A 70 4.93 -6.86 -13.65
C GLN A 70 5.61 -7.62 -14.79
N ARG A 71 5.97 -8.86 -14.50
CA ARG A 71 6.46 -9.82 -15.50
C ARG A 71 5.27 -10.55 -16.12
N ARG A 72 5.33 -10.74 -17.42
CA ARG A 72 4.37 -11.57 -18.12
C ARG A 72 4.53 -13.02 -17.65
N ASP A 73 3.41 -13.70 -17.40
CA ASP A 73 3.36 -15.13 -17.05
C ASP A 73 4.11 -15.49 -15.74
N ASP A 74 4.34 -14.53 -14.85
CA ASP A 74 4.94 -14.80 -13.53
C ASP A 74 4.13 -14.15 -12.38
N PRO A 75 2.90 -14.61 -12.15
CA PRO A 75 2.04 -14.00 -11.14
C PRO A 75 2.56 -14.16 -9.71
N VAL A 76 3.32 -15.21 -9.42
CA VAL A 76 3.91 -15.41 -8.10
C VAL A 76 4.98 -14.36 -7.81
N TRP A 77 5.88 -14.13 -8.76
CA TRP A 77 6.88 -13.07 -8.62
C TRP A 77 6.20 -11.69 -8.53
N ASN A 78 5.19 -11.45 -9.38
CA ASN A 78 4.44 -10.20 -9.37
C ASN A 78 3.76 -9.96 -8.02
N ALA A 79 3.18 -10.98 -7.40
CA ALA A 79 2.51 -10.85 -6.11
C ALA A 79 3.47 -10.36 -5.02
N ALA A 80 4.74 -10.77 -5.07
CA ALA A 80 5.75 -10.39 -4.09
C ALA A 80 6.41 -9.04 -4.41
N ASN A 81 6.62 -8.71 -5.70
CA ASN A 81 7.48 -7.60 -6.12
C ASN A 81 6.75 -6.43 -6.77
N CYS A 82 5.48 -6.59 -7.11
CA CYS A 82 4.65 -5.59 -7.79
C CYS A 82 3.39 -5.35 -6.98
N ARG A 83 3.56 -4.70 -5.83
CA ARG A 83 2.48 -4.50 -4.86
C ARG A 83 1.82 -3.13 -4.95
N ASN A 84 2.35 -2.25 -5.78
CA ASN A 84 1.76 -0.96 -6.09
C ASN A 84 0.52 -1.11 -6.98
N ARG A 85 -0.36 -0.12 -6.98
CA ARG A 85 -1.61 -0.08 -7.77
C ARG A 85 -2.62 -1.16 -7.40
N ARG A 86 -2.42 -1.86 -6.28
CA ARG A 86 -3.31 -2.95 -5.85
C ARG A 86 -4.26 -2.50 -4.77
N ILE A 87 -5.38 -3.19 -4.66
CA ILE A 87 -6.35 -3.00 -3.58
C ILE A 87 -6.16 -4.14 -2.58
N PHE A 88 -5.81 -3.79 -1.34
CA PHE A 88 -5.69 -4.72 -0.22
C PHE A 88 -6.87 -4.46 0.70
N ASN A 89 -7.89 -5.30 0.61
CA ASN A 89 -9.16 -5.11 1.29
C ASN A 89 -9.54 -6.21 2.27
N ASP A 90 -8.57 -6.99 2.71
CA ASP A 90 -8.75 -7.91 3.80
C ASP A 90 -9.02 -7.14 5.11
N ARG A 91 -9.47 -7.85 6.13
CA ARG A 91 -9.88 -7.23 7.41
C ARG A 91 -8.78 -6.37 8.03
N THR A 92 -7.55 -6.89 8.10
CA THR A 92 -6.42 -6.15 8.68
C THR A 92 -6.05 -4.91 7.87
N ALA A 93 -6.03 -5.04 6.55
CA ALA A 93 -5.72 -3.93 5.66
C ALA A 93 -6.77 -2.81 5.76
N LEU A 94 -8.05 -3.15 5.76
CA LEU A 94 -9.12 -2.15 5.89
C LEU A 94 -9.13 -1.50 7.28
N ALA A 95 -8.82 -2.25 8.33
CA ALA A 95 -8.70 -1.66 9.67
C ALA A 95 -7.63 -0.57 9.71
N SER A 96 -6.46 -0.82 9.09
CA SER A 96 -5.39 0.17 8.96
C SER A 96 -5.81 1.36 8.10
N ALA A 97 -6.44 1.10 6.95
CA ALA A 97 -6.86 2.13 6.01
C ALA A 97 -7.90 3.09 6.61
N ARG A 98 -8.79 2.56 7.44
CA ARG A 98 -9.94 3.30 8.02
C ARG A 98 -9.73 3.77 9.44
N ASN A 99 -8.57 3.47 10.02
CA ASN A 99 -8.23 3.92 11.36
C ASN A 99 -8.17 5.46 11.41
N ARG A 100 -8.86 6.04 12.41
CA ARG A 100 -8.84 7.50 12.68
C ARG A 100 -8.20 7.85 14.02
N LYS A 101 -7.78 6.84 14.79
CA LYS A 101 -7.04 7.04 16.03
C LYS A 101 -5.59 7.40 15.72
N PRO A 102 -4.84 8.00 16.66
CA PRO A 102 -3.44 8.39 16.41
C PRO A 102 -2.59 7.26 15.86
N PHE A 103 -2.82 6.03 16.30
CA PHE A 103 -2.20 4.84 15.70
C PHE A 103 -3.04 3.60 15.95
N LEU A 104 -2.83 2.59 15.12
CA LEU A 104 -3.40 1.24 15.27
C LEU A 104 -2.26 0.24 15.10
N LEU A 105 -2.05 -0.62 16.09
CA LEU A 105 -1.06 -1.69 16.03
C LEU A 105 -1.76 -3.03 15.81
N GLN A 106 -1.32 -3.76 14.80
CA GLN A 106 -1.87 -5.07 14.45
C GLN A 106 -0.76 -6.07 14.20
N THR A 107 -1.08 -7.35 14.38
CA THR A 107 -0.29 -8.45 13.81
C THR A 107 -0.83 -8.71 12.42
N TYR A 108 0.05 -8.70 11.43
CA TYR A 108 -0.32 -8.82 10.03
C TYR A 108 0.35 -10.03 9.38
N ARG A 109 -0.44 -10.79 8.66
CA ARG A 109 0.02 -11.92 7.88
C ARG A 109 0.08 -11.50 6.41
N ARG A 110 1.28 -11.29 5.91
CA ARG A 110 1.50 -10.82 4.54
C ARG A 110 1.61 -12.00 3.58
N ASP A 111 0.78 -11.98 2.55
CA ASP A 111 0.86 -12.91 1.43
C ASP A 111 2.00 -12.47 0.49
N MET A 112 2.98 -13.35 0.33
CA MET A 112 4.14 -13.13 -0.53
C MET A 112 4.00 -13.83 -1.89
N GLY A 113 2.83 -14.44 -2.17
CA GLY A 113 2.60 -15.22 -3.38
C GLY A 113 3.05 -16.67 -3.25
N GLY A 114 2.53 -17.54 -4.11
CA GLY A 114 2.90 -18.96 -4.12
C GLY A 114 2.58 -19.72 -2.83
N GLY A 115 1.59 -19.27 -2.07
CA GLY A 115 1.22 -19.88 -0.79
C GLY A 115 2.16 -19.55 0.37
N LYS A 116 3.10 -18.62 0.17
CA LYS A 116 4.03 -18.17 1.22
C LYS A 116 3.46 -16.97 1.96
N PHE A 117 3.56 -17.00 3.29
CA PHE A 117 3.12 -15.94 4.18
C PHE A 117 4.24 -15.54 5.13
N VAL A 118 4.32 -14.26 5.48
CA VAL A 118 5.23 -13.74 6.49
C VAL A 118 4.42 -13.04 7.57
N LEU A 119 4.67 -13.41 8.83
CA LEU A 119 4.05 -12.76 9.98
C LEU A 119 4.85 -11.51 10.36
N MET A 120 4.18 -10.40 10.55
CA MET A 120 4.81 -9.14 10.93
C MET A 120 3.88 -8.29 11.79
N LYS A 121 4.44 -7.32 12.48
CA LYS A 121 3.67 -6.27 13.14
C LYS A 121 3.52 -5.08 12.21
N GLU A 122 2.39 -4.41 12.35
CA GLU A 122 2.09 -3.23 11.56
C GLU A 122 1.50 -2.15 12.44
N VAL A 123 2.06 -0.96 12.35
CA VAL A 123 1.46 0.24 12.91
C VAL A 123 0.90 1.09 11.77
N ALA A 124 -0.30 1.60 11.93
CA ALA A 124 -0.94 2.48 10.95
C ALA A 124 -1.29 3.81 11.61
N ALA A 125 -1.08 4.89 10.88
CA ALA A 125 -1.46 6.24 11.29
C ALA A 125 -2.40 6.85 10.26
N PRO A 126 -3.42 7.63 10.66
CA PRO A 126 -4.37 8.19 9.71
C PRO A 126 -3.74 9.29 8.86
N ILE A 127 -4.15 9.36 7.60
CA ILE A 127 -3.80 10.43 6.68
C ILE A 127 -5.04 11.28 6.45
N THR A 128 -4.93 12.55 6.78
CA THR A 128 -6.01 13.52 6.60
C THR A 128 -5.52 14.63 5.67
N VAL A 129 -6.33 14.98 4.70
CA VAL A 129 -6.03 16.04 3.73
C VAL A 129 -7.20 17.00 3.67
N GLY A 130 -6.93 18.28 3.91
CA GLY A 130 -7.99 19.30 3.89
C GLY A 130 -9.12 19.00 4.88
N GLY A 131 -8.79 18.43 6.04
CA GLY A 131 -9.78 18.06 7.07
C GLY A 131 -10.56 16.77 6.77
N GLN A 132 -10.28 16.08 5.67
CA GLN A 132 -10.96 14.84 5.30
C GLN A 132 -10.02 13.65 5.46
N HIS A 133 -10.52 12.57 6.05
CA HIS A 133 -9.77 11.32 6.16
C HIS A 133 -9.60 10.69 4.79
N TRP A 134 -8.35 10.57 4.35
CA TRP A 134 -8.00 9.97 3.06
C TRP A 134 -7.70 8.48 3.17
N GLY A 135 -6.98 8.07 4.18
CA GLY A 135 -6.55 6.69 4.37
C GLY A 135 -5.58 6.56 5.52
N GLY A 136 -4.58 5.71 5.35
CA GLY A 136 -3.59 5.46 6.39
C GLY A 136 -2.19 5.20 5.84
N LEU A 137 -1.18 5.55 6.63
CA LEU A 137 0.19 5.14 6.41
C LEU A 137 0.43 3.85 7.18
N ARG A 138 0.80 2.80 6.48
CA ARG A 138 1.06 1.48 7.04
C ARG A 138 2.56 1.26 7.13
N PHE A 139 3.03 0.89 8.31
CA PHE A 139 4.44 0.66 8.58
C PHE A 139 4.61 -0.71 9.23
N ALA A 140 5.25 -1.63 8.52
CA ALA A 140 5.39 -3.01 8.96
C ALA A 140 6.84 -3.33 9.31
N PHE A 141 7.00 -4.12 10.35
CA PHE A 141 8.31 -4.47 10.87
C PHE A 141 8.33 -5.90 11.45
N ALA A 142 9.53 -6.47 11.54
CA ALA A 142 9.77 -7.79 12.13
C ALA A 142 9.49 -7.79 13.63
N PHE A 143 9.13 -8.97 14.13
CA PHE A 143 9.05 -9.21 15.56
C PHE A 143 10.40 -9.02 16.26
#